data_878fc6b11a2946101df38c771cd7b11c
#
_entry.id   878fc6b11a2946101df38c771cd7b11c
#
_cell.length_a   1.000
_cell.length_b   1.000
_cell.length_c   1.000
_cell.angle_alpha   90.00
_cell.angle_beta   90.00
_cell.angle_gamma   90.00
#
_symmetry.space_group_name_H-M   'P 1'
#
loop_
_entity.id
_entity.type
_entity.pdbx_description
1 polymer ?
#
loop_
_entity_poly.entity_id
_entity_poly.type
_entity_poly.pdbx_seq_one_letter_code
_entity_poly.pdbx_strand_id
1 'polypeptide(L)'
;MLHGGDFVSVQFLEELRAIGPPVEGVCGNMDEPALKQTLPKQRVVEVDGVRIALLHDAGPRLRREARLAARFEDCEAVVYGHTHVPQVERFQHLWVLNPGSPTERRSAPVHSMLVLTVRTGRITPELVTL
;
A
#
# COMPACT_ATOMS: atom_id res chain seq x y z
N MET A 1 -0.19 9.19 5.50
CA MET A 1 0.34 8.69 4.20
C MET A 1 0.76 7.24 4.38
N LEU A 2 0.30 6.37 3.49
CA LEU A 2 0.70 4.96 3.47
C LEU A 2 1.66 4.73 2.29
N HIS A 3 2.74 4.01 2.52
CA HIS A 3 3.74 3.72 1.50
C HIS A 3 4.03 2.23 1.45
N GLY A 4 3.82 1.63 0.29
CA GLY A 4 3.91 0.18 0.07
C GLY A 4 5.32 -0.38 -0.12
N GLY A 5 6.36 0.32 0.34
CA GLY A 5 7.74 -0.14 0.23
C GLY A 5 8.48 0.45 -0.98
N ASP A 6 9.76 0.07 -1.12
CA ASP A 6 10.68 0.61 -2.12
C ASP A 6 10.90 2.14 -1.96
N PHE A 7 11.11 2.59 -0.72
CA PHE A 7 11.61 3.94 -0.45
C PHE A 7 13.00 4.15 -1.07
N VAL A 8 13.73 3.07 -1.25
CA VAL A 8 15.09 2.97 -1.75
C VAL A 8 16.11 3.47 -0.72
N SER A 9 15.97 4.70 -0.19
CA SER A 9 16.93 5.26 0.75
C SER A 9 16.26 5.84 2.00
N VAL A 10 17.02 5.88 3.09
CA VAL A 10 16.63 6.55 4.33
C VAL A 10 16.38 8.03 4.09
N GLN A 11 17.21 8.67 3.26
CA GLN A 11 17.04 10.08 2.91
C GLN A 11 15.67 10.36 2.30
N PHE A 12 15.21 9.52 1.38
CA PHE A 12 13.89 9.69 0.76
C PHE A 12 12.76 9.54 1.78
N LEU A 13 12.87 8.57 2.69
CA LEU A 13 11.90 8.42 3.77
C LEU A 13 11.83 9.67 4.65
N GLU A 14 12.98 10.25 5.00
CA GLU A 14 13.03 11.48 5.78
C GLU A 14 12.44 12.67 5.03
N GLU A 15 12.67 12.77 3.72
CA GLU A 15 12.06 13.79 2.87
C GLU A 15 10.54 13.68 2.86
N LEU A 16 10.00 12.45 2.76
CA LEU A 16 8.55 12.23 2.84
C LEU A 16 7.99 12.64 4.20
N ARG A 17 8.67 12.30 5.29
CA ARG A 17 8.26 12.69 6.64
C ARG A 17 8.23 14.20 6.83
N ALA A 18 9.14 14.91 6.16
CA ALA A 18 9.24 16.37 6.24
C ALA A 18 8.07 17.09 5.56
N ILE A 19 7.29 16.43 4.70
CA ILE A 19 6.12 17.02 4.04
C ILE A 19 5.03 17.35 5.06
N GLY A 20 4.94 16.63 6.16
CA GLY A 20 4.04 16.93 7.26
C GLY A 20 3.10 15.82 7.69
N PRO A 21 2.30 15.18 6.81
CA PRO A 21 1.46 14.06 7.22
C PRO A 21 2.30 12.90 7.76
N PRO A 22 1.82 12.17 8.80
CA PRO A 22 2.50 10.98 9.27
C PRO A 22 2.68 9.96 8.15
N VAL A 23 3.86 9.32 8.09
CA VAL A 23 4.17 8.30 7.08
C VAL A 23 4.21 6.93 7.76
N GLU A 24 3.32 6.04 7.32
CA GLU A 24 3.32 4.62 7.71
C GLU A 24 3.78 3.81 6.50
N GLY A 25 4.85 3.05 6.66
CA GLY A 25 5.44 2.32 5.55
C GLY A 25 5.85 0.91 5.91
N VAL A 26 6.11 0.14 4.86
CA VAL A 26 6.71 -1.20 4.94
C VAL A 26 7.98 -1.21 4.09
N CYS A 27 8.87 -2.18 4.33
CA CYS A 27 10.06 -2.32 3.49
C CYS A 27 9.72 -3.03 2.18
N GLY A 28 10.40 -2.66 1.13
CA GLY A 28 10.34 -3.30 -0.18
C GLY A 28 11.67 -3.96 -0.56
N ASN A 29 11.68 -4.66 -1.67
CA ASN A 29 12.86 -5.41 -2.13
C ASN A 29 14.02 -4.50 -2.57
N MET A 30 13.73 -3.27 -2.98
CA MET A 30 14.72 -2.28 -3.44
C MET A 30 15.22 -1.36 -2.34
N ASP A 31 14.77 -1.51 -1.10
CA ASP A 31 15.17 -0.66 0.01
C ASP A 31 16.58 -0.98 0.49
N GLU A 32 17.30 0.05 0.95
CA GLU A 32 18.58 -0.10 1.62
C GLU A 32 18.46 -1.02 2.84
N PRO A 33 19.54 -1.76 3.22
CA PRO A 33 19.51 -2.62 4.40
C PRO A 33 19.03 -1.93 5.68
N ALA A 34 19.39 -0.66 5.89
CA ALA A 34 18.95 0.10 7.06
C ALA A 34 17.42 0.25 7.10
N LEU A 35 16.75 0.44 5.95
CA LEU A 35 15.30 0.49 5.85
C LEU A 35 14.68 -0.87 6.13
N LYS A 36 15.27 -1.95 5.60
CA LYS A 36 14.79 -3.31 5.84
C LYS A 36 14.87 -3.72 7.31
N GLN A 37 15.78 -3.13 8.07
CA GLN A 37 15.91 -3.35 9.51
C GLN A 37 14.91 -2.54 10.34
N THR A 38 14.55 -1.33 9.88
CA THR A 38 13.70 -0.40 10.62
C THR A 38 12.23 -0.47 10.25
N LEU A 39 11.90 -0.84 9.00
CA LEU A 39 10.53 -0.95 8.54
C LEU A 39 10.07 -2.41 8.53
N PRO A 40 8.83 -2.69 8.95
CA PRO A 40 8.28 -4.04 8.90
C PRO A 40 7.99 -4.44 7.44
N LYS A 41 7.93 -5.76 7.21
CA LYS A 41 7.47 -6.30 5.91
C LYS A 41 5.97 -6.14 5.74
N GLN A 42 5.24 -6.10 6.86
CA GLN A 42 3.80 -6.02 6.92
C GLN A 42 3.38 -5.19 8.12
N ARG A 43 2.34 -4.42 7.96
CA ARG A 43 1.80 -3.57 9.01
C ARG A 43 0.28 -3.51 8.89
N VAL A 44 -0.43 -3.40 10.01
CA VAL A 44 -1.85 -3.05 10.04
C VAL A 44 -2.00 -1.67 10.66
N VAL A 45 -2.68 -0.79 9.95
CA VAL A 45 -2.97 0.58 10.39
C VAL A 45 -4.47 0.67 10.67
N GLU A 46 -4.83 1.26 11.79
CA GLU A 46 -6.23 1.49 12.15
C GLU A 46 -6.56 2.97 12.03
N VAL A 47 -7.60 3.27 11.25
CA VAL A 47 -8.08 4.65 10.99
C VAL A 47 -9.58 4.65 11.18
N ASP A 48 -10.07 5.42 12.18
CA ASP A 48 -11.49 5.54 12.48
C ASP A 48 -12.23 4.19 12.58
N GLY A 49 -11.58 3.21 13.23
CA GLY A 49 -12.11 1.86 13.41
C GLY A 49 -11.96 0.94 12.19
N VAL A 50 -11.39 1.42 11.11
CA VAL A 50 -11.12 0.64 9.90
C VAL A 50 -9.69 0.11 9.93
N ARG A 51 -9.52 -1.19 9.72
CA ARG A 51 -8.20 -1.85 9.72
C ARG A 51 -7.72 -2.01 8.29
N ILE A 52 -6.56 -1.45 8.00
CA ILE A 52 -5.93 -1.47 6.68
C ILE A 52 -4.59 -2.19 6.81
N ALA A 53 -4.45 -3.32 6.12
CA ALA A 53 -3.17 -4.00 6.02
C ALA A 53 -2.31 -3.38 4.92
N LEU A 54 -1.02 -3.29 5.18
CA LEU A 54 -0.04 -2.72 4.27
C LEU A 54 1.11 -3.71 4.12
N LEU A 55 1.46 -4.07 2.88
CA LEU A 55 2.59 -4.93 2.57
C LEU A 55 3.16 -4.54 1.21
N HIS A 56 4.44 -4.88 0.97
CA HIS A 56 5.07 -4.56 -0.32
C HIS A 56 4.65 -5.53 -1.41
N ASP A 57 4.83 -6.83 -1.18
CA ASP A 57 4.60 -7.87 -2.17
C ASP A 57 3.45 -8.79 -1.72
N ALA A 58 2.38 -8.78 -2.51
CA ALA A 58 1.19 -9.60 -2.26
C ALA A 58 1.29 -11.02 -2.86
N GLY A 59 2.45 -11.38 -3.42
CA GLY A 59 2.67 -12.67 -4.06
C GLY A 59 2.12 -12.77 -5.48
N PRO A 60 2.05 -14.00 -6.04
CA PRO A 60 1.64 -14.21 -7.43
C PRO A 60 0.24 -13.66 -7.73
N ARG A 61 0.02 -13.31 -9.00
CA ARG A 61 -1.27 -12.81 -9.47
C ARG A 61 -2.40 -13.83 -9.30
N LEU A 62 -2.10 -15.11 -9.49
CA LEU A 62 -3.09 -16.17 -9.42
C LEU A 62 -3.71 -16.26 -8.01
N ARG A 63 -5.03 -16.11 -7.95
CA ARG A 63 -5.83 -16.13 -6.71
C ARG A 63 -5.36 -15.15 -5.63
N ARG A 64 -4.74 -14.04 -6.07
CA ARG A 64 -4.21 -13.04 -5.12
C ARG A 64 -5.31 -12.53 -4.19
N GLU A 65 -6.44 -12.13 -4.74
CA GLU A 65 -7.55 -11.57 -3.98
C GLU A 65 -8.08 -12.58 -2.95
N ALA A 66 -8.25 -13.82 -3.34
CA ALA A 66 -8.73 -14.88 -2.45
C ALA A 66 -7.71 -15.17 -1.32
N ARG A 67 -6.42 -15.22 -1.64
CA ARG A 67 -5.36 -15.43 -0.64
C ARG A 67 -5.30 -14.28 0.36
N LEU A 68 -5.41 -13.04 -0.13
CA LEU A 68 -5.40 -11.86 0.73
C LEU A 68 -6.65 -11.81 1.62
N ALA A 69 -7.82 -12.13 1.08
CA ALA A 69 -9.06 -12.18 1.86
C ALA A 69 -9.00 -13.21 2.98
N ALA A 70 -8.42 -14.37 2.72
CA ALA A 70 -8.24 -15.42 3.73
C ALA A 70 -7.21 -15.01 4.80
N ARG A 71 -6.15 -14.31 4.41
CA ARG A 71 -5.08 -13.88 5.31
C ARG A 71 -5.48 -12.71 6.20
N PHE A 72 -6.31 -11.79 5.68
CA PHE A 72 -6.71 -10.55 6.36
C PHE A 72 -8.20 -10.50 6.61
N GLU A 73 -8.74 -11.52 7.26
CA GLU A 73 -10.17 -11.62 7.57
C GLU A 73 -10.68 -10.49 8.45
N ASP A 74 -9.83 -9.93 9.29
CA ASP A 74 -10.16 -8.85 10.24
C ASP A 74 -9.85 -7.45 9.69
N CYS A 75 -9.47 -7.35 8.42
CA CYS A 75 -9.18 -6.06 7.77
C CYS A 75 -10.26 -5.71 6.75
N GLU A 76 -10.48 -4.41 6.53
CA GLU A 76 -11.38 -3.89 5.51
C GLU A 76 -10.66 -3.61 4.19
N ALA A 77 -9.34 -3.45 4.24
CA ALA A 77 -8.53 -3.23 3.04
C ALA A 77 -7.13 -3.82 3.19
N VAL A 78 -6.55 -4.18 2.06
CA VAL A 78 -5.12 -4.47 1.91
C VAL A 78 -4.57 -3.55 0.84
N VAL A 79 -3.49 -2.84 1.16
CA VAL A 79 -2.72 -2.03 0.23
C VAL A 79 -1.38 -2.71 -0.01
N TYR A 80 -1.04 -2.98 -1.26
CA TYR A 80 0.23 -3.57 -1.63
C TYR A 80 0.88 -2.80 -2.78
N GLY A 81 2.19 -2.99 -2.97
CA GLY A 81 2.97 -2.34 -4.01
C GLY A 81 3.61 -3.32 -4.97
N HIS A 82 4.90 -3.16 -5.20
CA HIS A 82 5.79 -4.01 -5.98
C HIS A 82 5.52 -4.05 -7.48
N THR A 83 4.30 -4.35 -7.91
CA THR A 83 3.97 -4.50 -9.36
C THR A 83 3.93 -3.17 -10.10
N HIS A 84 3.72 -2.05 -9.40
CA HIS A 84 3.47 -0.72 -9.94
C HIS A 84 2.20 -0.61 -10.80
N VAL A 85 1.39 -1.66 -10.82
CA VAL A 85 0.13 -1.70 -11.58
C VAL A 85 -1.03 -1.36 -10.63
N PRO A 86 -1.78 -0.29 -10.90
CA PRO A 86 -2.89 0.07 -10.03
C PRO A 86 -3.98 -1.00 -10.03
N GLN A 87 -4.55 -1.23 -8.86
CA GLN A 87 -5.68 -2.13 -8.66
C GLN A 87 -6.64 -1.51 -7.65
N VAL A 88 -7.92 -1.48 -7.98
CA VAL A 88 -8.98 -1.07 -7.07
C VAL A 88 -10.11 -2.07 -7.24
N GLU A 89 -10.13 -3.10 -6.40
CA GLU A 89 -11.10 -4.18 -6.47
C GLU A 89 -11.62 -4.53 -5.10
N ARG A 90 -12.91 -4.87 -5.03
CA ARG A 90 -13.50 -5.44 -3.84
C ARG A 90 -13.68 -6.94 -4.01
N PHE A 91 -13.14 -7.70 -3.07
CA PHE A 91 -13.28 -9.15 -3.03
C PHE A 91 -13.84 -9.54 -1.66
N GLN A 92 -15.07 -10.03 -1.62
CA GLN A 92 -15.78 -10.35 -0.37
C GLN A 92 -15.82 -9.12 0.56
N HIS A 93 -15.28 -9.24 1.78
CA HIS A 93 -15.22 -8.15 2.77
C HIS A 93 -14.06 -7.18 2.54
N LEU A 94 -13.15 -7.47 1.61
CA LEU A 94 -11.85 -6.83 1.51
C LEU A 94 -11.73 -5.95 0.26
N TRP A 95 -11.27 -4.72 0.42
CA TRP A 95 -10.71 -3.94 -0.66
C TRP A 95 -9.28 -4.39 -0.92
N VAL A 96 -8.98 -4.73 -2.16
CA VAL A 96 -7.63 -5.09 -2.63
C VAL A 96 -7.13 -3.94 -3.47
N LEU A 97 -6.11 -3.26 -2.98
CA LEU A 97 -5.69 -1.97 -3.48
C LEU A 97 -4.20 -1.93 -3.80
N ASN A 98 -3.88 -1.44 -4.97
CA ASN A 98 -2.51 -1.07 -5.34
C ASN A 98 -2.56 0.35 -5.91
N PRO A 99 -1.81 1.29 -5.34
CA PRO A 99 -1.82 2.68 -5.83
C PRO A 99 -1.10 2.86 -7.16
N GLY A 100 -0.44 1.85 -7.70
CA GLY A 100 0.49 2.02 -8.79
C GLY A 100 1.78 2.68 -8.30
N SER A 101 2.41 3.47 -9.14
CA SER A 101 3.59 4.25 -8.74
C SER A 101 3.49 5.67 -9.29
N PRO A 102 3.81 6.69 -8.46
CA PRO A 102 3.84 8.07 -8.92
C PRO A 102 5.10 8.41 -9.72
N THR A 103 6.14 7.57 -9.65
CA THR A 103 7.47 7.88 -10.21
C THR A 103 7.95 6.87 -11.23
N GLU A 104 7.65 5.59 -11.05
CA GLU A 104 8.13 4.52 -11.91
C GLU A 104 7.02 3.55 -12.25
N ARG A 105 6.41 3.74 -13.41
CA ARG A 105 5.21 3.00 -13.79
C ARG A 105 5.46 1.57 -14.31
N ARG A 106 6.71 1.22 -14.70
CA ARG A 106 7.03 -0.09 -15.31
C ARG A 106 6.08 -0.40 -16.48
N SER A 107 5.31 -1.48 -16.40
CA SER A 107 4.34 -1.89 -17.43
C SER A 107 2.99 -1.19 -17.32
N ALA A 108 2.76 -0.39 -16.28
CA ALA A 108 1.51 0.33 -16.12
C ALA A 108 1.37 1.47 -17.15
N PRO A 109 0.14 1.76 -17.62
CA PRO A 109 -0.07 2.79 -18.63
C PRO A 109 0.12 4.22 -18.11
N VAL A 110 0.01 4.42 -16.79
CA VAL A 110 0.04 5.74 -16.16
C VAL A 110 0.81 5.72 -14.85
N HIS A 111 1.31 6.89 -14.44
CA HIS A 111 1.71 7.13 -13.05
C HIS A 111 0.44 7.39 -12.24
N SER A 112 0.39 6.88 -11.01
CA SER A 112 -0.82 6.94 -10.20
C SER A 112 -0.56 6.89 -8.70
N MET A 113 -1.58 7.29 -7.96
CA MET A 113 -1.68 7.16 -6.51
C MET A 113 -3.12 6.88 -6.13
N LEU A 114 -3.35 6.45 -4.89
CA LEU A 114 -4.68 6.28 -4.33
C LEU A 114 -4.94 7.28 -3.22
N VAL A 115 -6.16 7.79 -3.20
CA VAL A 115 -6.71 8.51 -2.04
C VAL A 115 -7.78 7.64 -1.40
N LEU A 116 -7.62 7.33 -0.12
CA LEU A 116 -8.58 6.56 0.65
C LEU A 116 -9.32 7.51 1.59
N THR A 117 -10.63 7.58 1.44
CA THR A 117 -11.48 8.31 2.37
C THR A 117 -12.13 7.32 3.33
N VAL A 118 -11.95 7.53 4.63
CA VAL A 118 -12.53 6.69 5.67
C VAL A 118 -13.60 7.50 6.42
N ARG A 119 -14.84 7.04 6.36
CA ARG A 119 -15.96 7.66 7.06
C ARG A 119 -16.90 6.60 7.62
N THR A 120 -17.25 6.71 8.91
CA THR A 120 -18.24 5.82 9.57
C THR A 120 -17.97 4.33 9.29
N GLY A 121 -16.70 3.92 9.42
CA GLY A 121 -16.30 2.52 9.20
C GLY A 121 -16.26 2.07 7.75
N ARG A 122 -16.33 3.00 6.79
CA ARG A 122 -16.28 2.69 5.35
C ARG A 122 -15.09 3.32 4.68
N ILE A 123 -14.51 2.59 3.72
CA ILE A 123 -13.44 3.07 2.85
C ILE A 123 -14.01 3.38 1.47
N THR A 124 -13.66 4.55 0.95
CA THR A 124 -13.93 4.93 -0.44
C THR A 124 -12.57 5.18 -1.11
N PRO A 125 -12.09 4.24 -1.94
CA PRO A 125 -10.84 4.43 -2.68
C PRO A 125 -11.07 5.21 -3.96
N GLU A 126 -10.12 6.08 -4.28
CA GLU A 126 -10.11 6.84 -5.53
C GLU A 126 -8.71 6.78 -6.14
N LEU A 127 -8.62 6.28 -7.37
CA LEU A 127 -7.38 6.25 -8.13
C LEU A 127 -7.18 7.61 -8.80
N VAL A 128 -6.02 8.22 -8.52
CA VAL A 128 -5.62 9.50 -9.12
C VAL A 128 -4.50 9.23 -10.11
N THR A 129 -4.71 9.58 -11.37
CA THR A 129 -3.68 9.51 -12.41
C THR A 129 -2.88 10.81 -12.46
N LEU A 130 -1.59 10.68 -12.63
CA LEU A 130 -0.65 11.81 -12.61
C LEU A 130 -0.06 12.11 -13.98
#